data_e8432c85b080c18908f9c62d6f067db8
#
_entry.id   e8432c85b080c18908f9c62d6f067db8
#
_cell.length_a   1.000
_cell.length_b   1.000
_cell.length_c   1.000
_cell.angle_alpha   90.00
_cell.angle_beta   90.00
_cell.angle_gamma   90.00
#
_symmetry.space_group_name_H-M   'P 1'
#
loop_
_entity.id
_entity.type
_entity.pdbx_description
1 polymer ?
#
loop_
_entity_poly.entity_id
_entity_poly.type
_entity_poly.pdbx_seq_one_letter_code
_entity_poly.pdbx_strand_id
1 'polypeptide(L)'
;LPEHSLPAYQLALAQGADFIEVDLVPSRDGVLIARHENELSHSTDVASRPEFANRYTKKQVDGIWQQGWFSEDFTLAEIKQLKAREPLPALRPQGAEHNDQYAIATLAEIVSLVKQFEADTGRKVGLYIETKHPTYFRYEGQTLDGKAIALDTSKKLVQELKLVNFTDPARVFI
;
A
#
# COMPACT_ATOMS: atom_id res chain seq x y z
N LEU A 1 3.21 10.71 11.44
CA LEU A 1 3.57 9.33 11.06
C LEU A 1 3.49 9.20 9.53
N PRO A 2 4.37 8.45 8.88
CA PRO A 2 4.26 8.16 7.45
C PRO A 2 2.91 7.53 7.10
N GLU A 3 2.33 7.99 6.00
CA GLU A 3 1.03 7.52 5.52
C GLU A 3 1.04 6.00 5.24
N HIS A 4 -0.14 5.37 5.28
CA HIS A 4 -0.34 3.95 5.00
C HIS A 4 0.51 2.99 5.85
N SER A 5 1.00 3.46 7.02
CA SER A 5 1.65 2.60 8.02
C SER A 5 0.65 2.13 9.08
N LEU A 6 0.85 0.91 9.63
CA LEU A 6 -0.05 0.41 10.69
C LEU A 6 -0.13 1.36 11.90
N PRO A 7 0.98 1.99 12.37
CA PRO A 7 0.88 2.97 13.46
C PRO A 7 0.09 4.23 13.11
N ALA A 8 0.10 4.68 11.83
CA ALA A 8 -0.73 5.81 11.41
C ALA A 8 -2.21 5.47 11.47
N TYR A 9 -2.60 4.28 11.01
CA TYR A 9 -3.98 3.78 11.14
C TYR A 9 -4.40 3.60 12.59
N GLN A 10 -3.52 3.03 13.42
CA GLN A 10 -3.77 2.87 14.85
C GLN A 10 -4.01 4.22 15.54
N LEU A 11 -3.23 5.23 15.20
CA LEU A 11 -3.42 6.60 15.71
C LEU A 11 -4.78 7.18 15.27
N ALA A 12 -5.14 7.04 14.00
CA ALA A 12 -6.44 7.49 13.47
C ALA A 12 -7.62 6.84 14.23
N LEU A 13 -7.53 5.54 14.49
CA LEU A 13 -8.51 4.80 15.27
C LEU A 13 -8.62 5.31 16.72
N ALA A 14 -7.48 5.57 17.37
CA ALA A 14 -7.42 6.14 18.72
C ALA A 14 -7.99 7.57 18.78
N GLN A 15 -7.86 8.34 17.69
CA GLN A 15 -8.43 9.68 17.56
C GLN A 15 -9.93 9.68 17.21
N GLY A 16 -10.53 8.52 17.00
CA GLY A 16 -11.97 8.40 16.81
C GLY A 16 -12.43 8.26 15.36
N ALA A 17 -11.54 7.97 14.39
CA ALA A 17 -11.94 7.76 13.00
C ALA A 17 -12.97 6.63 12.87
N ASP A 18 -14.05 6.86 12.14
CA ASP A 18 -15.09 5.87 11.85
C ASP A 18 -14.72 5.00 10.64
N PHE A 19 -13.90 5.55 9.75
CA PHE A 19 -13.34 4.87 8.59
C PHE A 19 -11.85 5.11 8.50
N ILE A 20 -11.12 4.11 8.03
CA ILE A 20 -9.73 4.23 7.58
C ILE A 20 -9.74 4.23 6.06
N GLU A 21 -9.10 5.21 5.47
CA GLU A 21 -8.82 5.26 4.03
C GLU A 21 -7.56 4.48 3.72
N VAL A 22 -7.60 3.67 2.65
CA VAL A 22 -6.52 2.74 2.28
C VAL A 22 -6.32 2.71 0.77
N ASP A 23 -5.17 3.20 0.31
CA ASP A 23 -4.74 3.04 -1.08
C ASP A 23 -3.94 1.76 -1.26
N LEU A 24 -4.20 1.02 -2.33
CA LEU A 24 -3.62 -0.29 -2.58
C LEU A 24 -2.97 -0.39 -3.97
N VAL A 25 -1.75 -0.91 -3.98
CA VAL A 25 -1.05 -1.37 -5.17
C VAL A 25 -0.57 -2.81 -4.98
N PRO A 26 -0.41 -3.61 -6.05
CA PRO A 26 0.05 -4.99 -5.91
C PRO A 26 1.58 -5.08 -5.86
N SER A 27 2.09 -6.03 -5.10
CA SER A 27 3.45 -6.55 -5.25
C SER A 27 3.57 -7.46 -6.49
N ARG A 28 4.79 -7.85 -6.86
CA ARG A 28 5.07 -8.77 -7.98
C ARG A 28 4.36 -10.12 -7.85
N ASP A 29 4.22 -10.62 -6.64
CA ASP A 29 3.51 -11.87 -6.32
C ASP A 29 2.01 -11.66 -6.04
N GLY A 30 1.49 -10.45 -6.38
CA GLY A 30 0.07 -10.13 -6.39
C GLY A 30 -0.55 -9.92 -5.03
N VAL A 31 0.22 -9.59 -3.99
CA VAL A 31 -0.30 -9.20 -2.68
C VAL A 31 -0.58 -7.70 -2.66
N LEU A 32 -1.75 -7.30 -2.19
CA LEU A 32 -2.11 -5.88 -2.08
C LEU A 32 -1.43 -5.25 -0.86
N ILE A 33 -0.60 -4.24 -1.12
CA ILE A 33 0.13 -3.45 -0.12
C ILE A 33 -0.41 -2.03 -0.07
N ALA A 34 -0.36 -1.42 1.10
CA ALA A 34 -0.88 -0.07 1.30
C ALA A 34 0.15 0.99 0.88
N ARG A 35 -0.05 1.56 -0.32
CA ARG A 35 0.71 2.68 -0.89
C ARG A 35 -0.16 3.51 -1.82
N HIS A 36 0.02 4.85 -1.74
CA HIS A 36 -0.66 5.79 -2.62
C HIS A 36 -0.23 5.61 -4.09
N GLU A 37 1.06 5.32 -4.32
CA GLU A 37 1.63 5.12 -5.65
C GLU A 37 2.33 3.77 -5.75
N ASN A 38 2.40 3.21 -6.94
CA ASN A 38 3.22 2.02 -7.20
C ASN A 38 4.72 2.36 -7.31
N GLU A 39 5.09 3.62 -7.55
CA GLU A 39 6.46 4.11 -7.46
C GLU A 39 6.84 4.32 -5.99
N LEU A 40 7.87 3.61 -5.53
CA LEU A 40 8.18 3.44 -4.11
C LEU A 40 9.19 4.44 -3.55
N SER A 41 9.93 5.18 -4.39
CA SER A 41 11.09 5.98 -3.92
C SER A 41 10.69 7.16 -3.05
N HIS A 42 9.49 7.73 -3.28
CA HIS A 42 9.02 8.89 -2.52
C HIS A 42 8.50 8.53 -1.12
N SER A 43 7.99 7.31 -0.96
CA SER A 43 7.32 6.90 0.29
C SER A 43 8.00 5.75 1.02
N THR A 44 9.21 5.33 0.55
CA THR A 44 10.00 4.27 1.19
C THR A 44 11.50 4.57 1.14
N ASP A 45 12.30 3.76 1.83
CA ASP A 45 13.75 3.81 1.84
C ASP A 45 14.41 3.08 0.65
N VAL A 46 13.67 2.63 -0.36
CA VAL A 46 14.16 1.80 -1.47
C VAL A 46 15.35 2.40 -2.20
N ALA A 47 15.36 3.72 -2.39
CA ALA A 47 16.47 4.44 -3.05
C ALA A 47 17.79 4.37 -2.27
N SER A 48 17.74 4.09 -0.97
CA SER A 48 18.92 3.89 -0.11
C SER A 48 19.33 2.42 0.04
N ARG A 49 18.70 1.51 -0.72
CA ARG A 49 18.94 0.06 -0.66
C ARG A 49 19.79 -0.41 -1.84
N PRO A 50 21.12 -0.60 -1.66
CA PRO A 50 22.01 -0.98 -2.75
C PRO A 50 21.66 -2.33 -3.39
N GLU A 51 21.06 -3.26 -2.64
CA GLU A 51 20.56 -4.56 -3.13
C GLU A 51 19.46 -4.42 -4.18
N PHE A 52 18.78 -3.29 -4.24
CA PHE A 52 17.71 -3.01 -5.20
C PHE A 52 18.10 -1.97 -6.27
N ALA A 53 19.34 -1.52 -6.30
CA ALA A 53 19.80 -0.50 -7.25
C ALA A 53 19.58 -0.88 -8.73
N ASN A 54 19.71 -2.17 -9.05
CA ASN A 54 19.52 -2.71 -10.40
C ASN A 54 18.05 -2.77 -10.86
N ARG A 55 17.10 -2.45 -9.98
CA ARG A 55 15.66 -2.40 -10.31
C ARG A 55 15.17 -1.00 -10.63
N TYR A 56 16.05 0.02 -10.54
CA TYR A 56 15.72 1.37 -10.98
C TYR A 56 15.40 1.36 -12.47
N THR A 57 14.20 1.82 -12.83
CA THR A 57 13.72 1.73 -14.21
C THR A 57 12.79 2.89 -14.56
N LYS A 58 12.41 2.97 -15.83
CA LYS A 58 11.45 3.94 -16.34
C LYS A 58 10.21 3.21 -16.85
N LYS A 59 9.04 3.59 -16.35
CA LYS A 59 7.75 3.05 -16.79
C LYS A 59 6.78 4.17 -17.13
N GLN A 60 5.80 3.87 -17.97
CA GLN A 60 4.67 4.74 -18.23
C GLN A 60 3.47 4.21 -17.45
N VAL A 61 3.02 4.95 -16.45
CA VAL A 61 1.87 4.62 -15.61
C VAL A 61 0.78 5.63 -15.89
N ASP A 62 -0.39 5.15 -16.29
CA ASP A 62 -1.56 6.00 -16.68
C ASP A 62 -1.17 7.13 -17.66
N GLY A 63 -0.33 6.82 -18.65
CA GLY A 63 0.13 7.76 -19.65
C GLY A 63 1.30 8.67 -19.23
N ILE A 64 1.71 8.65 -17.96
CA ILE A 64 2.79 9.51 -17.42
C ILE A 64 4.09 8.70 -17.26
N TRP A 65 5.19 9.22 -17.84
CA TRP A 65 6.51 8.63 -17.67
C TRP A 65 7.07 8.94 -16.29
N GLN A 66 7.39 7.89 -15.55
CA GLN A 66 8.01 7.95 -14.22
C GLN A 66 9.31 7.15 -14.20
N GLN A 67 10.24 7.53 -13.31
CA GLN A 67 11.48 6.80 -13.08
C GLN A 67 11.61 6.49 -11.59
N GLY A 68 11.95 5.24 -11.25
CA GLY A 68 12.09 4.82 -9.88
C GLY A 68 12.05 3.31 -9.71
N TRP A 69 11.54 2.88 -8.57
CA TRP A 69 11.33 1.48 -8.19
C TRP A 69 9.83 1.22 -8.06
N PHE A 70 9.32 0.25 -8.78
CA PHE A 70 7.89 0.02 -8.87
C PHE A 70 7.47 -1.24 -8.10
N SER A 71 6.37 -1.19 -7.36
CA SER A 71 5.90 -2.24 -6.45
C SER A 71 5.77 -3.62 -7.13
N GLU A 72 5.34 -3.64 -8.39
CA GLU A 72 5.18 -4.84 -9.20
C GLU A 72 6.50 -5.52 -9.60
N ASP A 73 7.64 -4.91 -9.29
CA ASP A 73 8.96 -5.49 -9.51
C ASP A 73 9.54 -6.14 -8.24
N PHE A 74 8.81 -6.08 -7.12
CA PHE A 74 9.22 -6.60 -5.82
C PHE A 74 8.21 -7.62 -5.30
N THR A 75 8.71 -8.76 -4.81
CA THR A 75 7.89 -9.70 -4.04
C THR A 75 7.49 -9.08 -2.69
N LEU A 76 6.44 -9.61 -2.07
CA LEU A 76 6.06 -9.19 -0.71
C LEU A 76 7.23 -9.33 0.27
N ALA A 77 8.00 -10.41 0.18
CA ALA A 77 9.15 -10.63 1.07
C ALA A 77 10.21 -9.53 0.94
N GLU A 78 10.43 -8.98 -0.26
CA GLU A 78 11.32 -7.84 -0.50
C GLU A 78 10.69 -6.53 -0.03
N ILE A 79 9.41 -6.30 -0.32
CA ILE A 79 8.65 -5.14 0.19
C ILE A 79 8.71 -5.05 1.72
N LYS A 80 8.64 -6.18 2.42
CA LYS A 80 8.72 -6.22 3.89
C LYS A 80 10.09 -5.82 4.46
N GLN A 81 11.12 -5.76 3.64
CA GLN A 81 12.43 -5.23 4.03
C GLN A 81 12.50 -3.71 3.96
N LEU A 82 11.61 -3.09 3.17
CA LEU A 82 11.52 -1.65 3.04
C LEU A 82 10.84 -1.01 4.24
N LYS A 83 11.16 0.28 4.44
CA LYS A 83 10.60 1.11 5.50
C LYS A 83 9.85 2.29 4.91
N ALA A 84 8.72 2.61 5.53
CA ALA A 84 7.89 3.75 5.15
C ALA A 84 8.61 5.07 5.45
N ARG A 85 8.45 6.05 4.54
CA ARG A 85 8.91 7.43 4.66
C ARG A 85 7.77 8.39 4.37
N GLU A 86 7.84 9.57 4.97
CA GLU A 86 6.93 10.69 4.67
C GLU A 86 7.21 11.20 3.24
N PRO A 87 6.23 11.13 2.31
CA PRO A 87 6.45 11.53 0.92
C PRO A 87 6.55 13.05 0.73
N LEU A 88 6.02 13.85 1.67
CA LEU A 88 5.98 15.32 1.60
C LEU A 88 6.65 15.96 2.84
N PRO A 89 7.94 15.69 3.11
CA PRO A 89 8.61 16.10 4.34
C PRO A 89 8.65 17.62 4.53
N ALA A 90 8.66 18.38 3.45
CA ALA A 90 8.62 19.86 3.52
C ALA A 90 7.28 20.39 4.06
N LEU A 91 6.17 19.69 3.80
CA LEU A 91 4.84 20.04 4.28
C LEU A 91 4.50 19.35 5.61
N ARG A 92 5.06 18.18 5.86
CA ARG A 92 4.80 17.35 7.05
C ARG A 92 6.09 16.95 7.76
N PRO A 93 6.90 17.92 8.26
CA PRO A 93 8.22 17.65 8.84
C PRO A 93 8.14 16.69 10.04
N GLN A 94 7.10 16.78 10.87
CA GLN A 94 6.89 15.86 11.99
C GLN A 94 6.63 14.41 11.54
N GLY A 95 6.04 14.21 10.36
CA GLY A 95 5.90 12.88 9.75
C GLY A 95 7.26 12.27 9.42
N ALA A 96 8.19 13.09 8.92
CA ALA A 96 9.52 12.67 8.54
C ALA A 96 10.42 12.25 9.73
N GLU A 97 10.13 12.69 10.95
CA GLU A 97 10.82 12.24 12.17
C GLU A 97 10.64 10.73 12.42
N HIS A 98 9.64 10.12 11.79
CA HIS A 98 9.31 8.70 11.88
C HIS A 98 9.75 7.90 10.65
N ASN A 99 10.55 8.47 9.75
CA ASN A 99 11.08 7.77 8.59
C ASN A 99 11.89 6.53 9.02
N ASP A 100 11.81 5.49 8.20
CA ASP A 100 12.58 4.24 8.34
C ASP A 100 12.23 3.40 9.60
N GLN A 101 11.14 3.73 10.30
CA GLN A 101 10.73 3.01 11.50
C GLN A 101 9.74 1.88 11.19
N TYR A 102 8.84 2.05 10.22
CA TYR A 102 7.70 1.17 10.02
C TYR A 102 7.78 0.40 8.70
N ALA A 103 7.40 -0.87 8.74
CA ALA A 103 7.29 -1.69 7.53
C ALA A 103 6.06 -1.30 6.69
N ILE A 104 6.08 -1.66 5.42
CA ILE A 104 4.95 -1.49 4.51
C ILE A 104 3.84 -2.48 4.90
N ALA A 105 2.62 -1.98 5.08
CA ALA A 105 1.47 -2.79 5.46
C ALA A 105 0.82 -3.48 4.25
N THR A 106 0.24 -4.66 4.48
CA THR A 106 -0.67 -5.33 3.55
C THR A 106 -2.13 -5.06 3.93
N LEU A 107 -3.06 -5.25 3.00
CA LEU A 107 -4.50 -5.19 3.30
C LEU A 107 -4.88 -6.14 4.46
N ALA A 108 -4.36 -7.35 4.45
CA ALA A 108 -4.65 -8.34 5.50
C ALA A 108 -4.20 -7.87 6.90
N GLU A 109 -3.04 -7.23 7.00
CA GLU A 109 -2.54 -6.66 8.26
C GLU A 109 -3.41 -5.50 8.74
N ILE A 110 -3.87 -4.63 7.82
CA ILE A 110 -4.78 -3.52 8.14
C ILE A 110 -6.13 -4.04 8.64
N VAL A 111 -6.72 -5.03 7.96
CA VAL A 111 -7.96 -5.66 8.44
C VAL A 111 -7.77 -6.31 9.81
N SER A 112 -6.61 -6.95 10.04
CA SER A 112 -6.29 -7.54 11.36
C SER A 112 -6.21 -6.46 12.44
N LEU A 113 -5.58 -5.32 12.15
CA LEU A 113 -5.52 -4.16 13.06
C LEU A 113 -6.93 -3.66 13.41
N VAL A 114 -7.80 -3.48 12.42
CA VAL A 114 -9.18 -3.04 12.63
C VAL A 114 -9.96 -4.03 13.49
N LYS A 115 -9.87 -5.31 13.19
CA LYS A 115 -10.56 -6.36 13.98
C LYS A 115 -10.07 -6.41 15.42
N GLN A 116 -8.76 -6.25 15.65
CA GLN A 116 -8.21 -6.20 17.00
C GLN A 116 -8.73 -4.98 17.75
N PHE A 117 -8.71 -3.80 17.13
CA PHE A 117 -9.25 -2.59 17.72
C PHE A 117 -10.73 -2.74 18.09
N GLU A 118 -11.54 -3.37 17.23
CA GLU A 118 -12.94 -3.65 17.50
C GLU A 118 -13.15 -4.60 18.68
N ALA A 119 -12.30 -5.64 18.77
CA ALA A 119 -12.35 -6.58 19.89
C ALA A 119 -12.02 -5.90 21.23
N ASP A 120 -11.05 -5.00 21.22
CA ASP A 120 -10.57 -4.30 22.42
C ASP A 120 -11.52 -3.20 22.89
N THR A 121 -12.24 -2.54 21.95
CA THR A 121 -13.03 -1.33 22.26
C THR A 121 -14.54 -1.50 22.11
N GLY A 122 -14.99 -2.54 21.39
CA GLY A 122 -16.39 -2.73 20.98
C GLY A 122 -16.84 -1.79 19.85
N ARG A 123 -15.99 -0.85 19.40
CA ARG A 123 -16.33 0.14 18.38
C ARG A 123 -16.10 -0.42 16.97
N LYS A 124 -17.12 -0.38 16.13
CA LYS A 124 -17.02 -0.78 14.73
C LYS A 124 -16.38 0.30 13.89
N VAL A 125 -15.50 -0.13 12.95
CA VAL A 125 -14.78 0.74 12.02
C VAL A 125 -14.91 0.22 10.60
N GLY A 126 -15.03 1.13 9.63
CA GLY A 126 -15.08 0.81 8.21
C GLY A 126 -13.74 1.02 7.52
N LEU A 127 -13.65 0.51 6.29
CA LEU A 127 -12.56 0.78 5.36
C LEU A 127 -13.11 1.48 4.12
N TYR A 128 -12.45 2.54 3.70
CA TYR A 128 -12.62 3.21 2.41
C TYR A 128 -11.37 2.90 1.58
N ILE A 129 -11.53 2.09 0.53
CA ILE A 129 -10.40 1.47 -0.15
C ILE A 129 -10.34 1.93 -1.60
N GLU A 130 -9.17 2.39 -2.04
CA GLU A 130 -8.90 2.67 -3.44
C GLU A 130 -7.85 1.70 -4.00
N THR A 131 -8.13 1.08 -5.16
CA THR A 131 -7.10 0.39 -5.94
C THR A 131 -6.48 1.38 -6.92
N LYS A 132 -5.21 1.71 -6.73
CA LYS A 132 -4.49 2.63 -7.60
C LYS A 132 -4.16 1.98 -8.95
N HIS A 133 -4.17 2.78 -10.01
CA HIS A 133 -3.76 2.39 -11.37
C HIS A 133 -4.39 1.08 -11.89
N PRO A 134 -5.72 0.84 -11.75
CA PRO A 134 -6.30 -0.47 -12.10
C PRO A 134 -6.16 -0.82 -13.59
N THR A 135 -6.23 0.18 -14.48
CA THR A 135 -6.04 0.00 -15.93
C THR A 135 -4.60 -0.39 -16.25
N TYR A 136 -3.63 0.29 -15.64
CA TYR A 136 -2.23 -0.02 -15.79
C TYR A 136 -1.92 -1.46 -15.40
N PHE A 137 -2.30 -1.89 -14.20
CA PHE A 137 -2.03 -3.24 -13.72
C PHE A 137 -2.71 -4.34 -14.55
N ARG A 138 -3.88 -4.03 -15.09
CA ARG A 138 -4.65 -5.03 -15.83
C ARG A 138 -4.21 -5.18 -17.29
N TYR A 139 -3.83 -4.10 -17.96
CA TYR A 139 -3.71 -4.08 -19.43
C TYR A 139 -2.39 -3.55 -19.95
N GLU A 140 -1.71 -2.67 -19.23
CA GLU A 140 -0.61 -1.86 -19.77
C GLU A 140 0.74 -2.21 -19.15
N GLY A 141 0.74 -2.50 -17.83
CA GLY A 141 1.95 -2.64 -17.05
C GLY A 141 2.72 -3.93 -17.35
N GLN A 142 4.03 -3.79 -17.23
CA GLN A 142 4.97 -4.91 -17.33
C GLN A 142 5.90 -4.90 -16.11
N THR A 143 6.29 -6.10 -15.68
CA THR A 143 7.38 -6.28 -14.71
C THR A 143 8.72 -5.97 -15.36
N LEU A 144 9.77 -5.83 -14.54
CA LEU A 144 11.13 -5.49 -15.00
C LEU A 144 11.70 -6.48 -16.04
N ASP A 145 11.26 -7.75 -16.00
CA ASP A 145 11.63 -8.78 -16.95
C ASP A 145 10.75 -8.79 -18.23
N GLY A 146 9.91 -7.75 -18.42
CA GLY A 146 9.10 -7.56 -19.62
C GLY A 146 7.82 -8.39 -19.69
N LYS A 147 7.45 -9.10 -18.62
CA LYS A 147 6.19 -9.85 -18.58
C LYS A 147 5.01 -8.93 -18.26
N ALA A 148 3.89 -9.12 -18.96
CA ALA A 148 2.65 -8.43 -18.62
C ALA A 148 2.23 -8.75 -17.18
N ILE A 149 1.82 -7.74 -16.43
CA ILE A 149 1.31 -7.91 -15.06
C ILE A 149 -0.04 -8.62 -15.10
N ALA A 150 -0.94 -8.15 -15.97
CA ALA A 150 -2.25 -8.74 -16.25
C ALA A 150 -3.07 -9.05 -14.97
N LEU A 151 -2.96 -8.19 -13.95
CA LEU A 151 -3.65 -8.34 -12.67
C LEU A 151 -4.85 -7.42 -12.56
N ASP A 152 -6.04 -7.98 -12.42
CA ASP A 152 -7.26 -7.26 -12.07
C ASP A 152 -7.25 -6.96 -10.55
N THR A 153 -6.77 -5.79 -10.18
CA THR A 153 -6.62 -5.37 -8.77
C THR A 153 -7.97 -5.25 -8.06
N SER A 154 -9.04 -4.84 -8.76
CA SER A 154 -10.39 -4.76 -8.17
C SER A 154 -10.94 -6.14 -7.84
N LYS A 155 -10.79 -7.12 -8.75
CA LYS A 155 -11.15 -8.51 -8.49
C LYS A 155 -10.31 -9.10 -7.36
N LYS A 156 -9.02 -8.81 -7.34
CA LYS A 156 -8.09 -9.24 -6.29
C LYS A 156 -8.51 -8.69 -4.93
N LEU A 157 -8.84 -7.40 -4.84
CA LEU A 157 -9.34 -6.76 -3.63
C LEU A 157 -10.56 -7.50 -3.06
N VAL A 158 -11.58 -7.74 -3.90
CA VAL A 158 -12.79 -8.47 -3.45
C VAL A 158 -12.47 -9.87 -2.97
N GLN A 159 -11.52 -10.57 -3.61
CA GLN A 159 -11.07 -11.89 -3.18
C GLN A 159 -10.38 -11.83 -1.82
N GLU A 160 -9.47 -10.88 -1.60
CA GLU A 160 -8.77 -10.73 -0.32
C GLU A 160 -9.73 -10.34 0.81
N LEU A 161 -10.67 -9.43 0.58
CA LEU A 161 -11.69 -9.07 1.57
C LEU A 161 -12.56 -10.27 1.99
N LYS A 162 -12.90 -11.15 1.04
CA LYS A 162 -13.60 -12.41 1.34
C LYS A 162 -12.74 -13.36 2.18
N LEU A 163 -11.46 -13.52 1.84
CA LEU A 163 -10.54 -14.38 2.58
C LEU A 163 -10.36 -13.93 4.04
N VAL A 164 -10.29 -12.63 4.26
CA VAL A 164 -10.17 -12.08 5.62
C VAL A 164 -11.52 -11.87 6.31
N ASN A 165 -12.63 -12.29 5.68
CA ASN A 165 -13.99 -12.11 6.19
C ASN A 165 -14.30 -10.67 6.63
N PHE A 166 -14.11 -9.72 5.68
CA PHE A 166 -14.39 -8.30 5.90
C PHE A 166 -15.15 -7.75 4.69
N THR A 167 -16.46 -8.08 4.59
CA THR A 167 -17.29 -7.83 3.39
C THR A 167 -18.61 -7.17 3.69
N ASP A 168 -18.81 -6.65 4.91
CA ASP A 168 -20.03 -5.94 5.30
C ASP A 168 -20.17 -4.64 4.46
N PRO A 169 -21.24 -4.50 3.64
CA PRO A 169 -21.41 -3.34 2.77
C PRO A 169 -21.64 -2.02 3.53
N ALA A 170 -21.99 -2.08 4.80
CA ALA A 170 -22.09 -0.89 5.64
C ALA A 170 -20.71 -0.38 6.11
N ARG A 171 -19.65 -1.17 5.89
CA ARG A 171 -18.31 -0.92 6.44
C ARG A 171 -17.18 -0.93 5.39
N VAL A 172 -17.48 -1.33 4.16
CA VAL A 172 -16.50 -1.39 3.08
C VAL A 172 -17.00 -0.56 1.91
N PHE A 173 -16.27 0.48 1.60
CA PHE A 173 -16.44 1.30 0.40
C PHE A 173 -15.21 1.13 -0.49
N ILE A 174 -15.44 1.04 -1.82
CA ILE A 174 -14.40 0.86 -2.84
C ILE A 174 -14.60 1.93 -3.92
#